data_3f59c16fdb54195759e45dd6914b53ec
#
_entry.id   3f59c16fdb54195759e45dd6914b53ec
#
_cell.length_a   1.000
_cell.length_b   1.000
_cell.length_c   1.000
_cell.angle_alpha   90.00
_cell.angle_beta   90.00
_cell.angle_gamma   90.00
#
_symmetry.space_group_name_H-M   'P 1'
#
loop_
_entity.id
_entity.type
_entity.pdbx_description
1 polymer ?
#
loop_
_entity_poly.entity_id
_entity_poly.type
_entity_poly.pdbx_seq_one_letter_code
_entity_poly.pdbx_strand_id
1 'polypeptide(L)'
;MRAAPLELTPISLPAFSISHQANEQQIIVYLRGNADSEVADTFALFLQQLHDVAISAKVREVLFDSRELYFLTSSCIKSLVVAIKRLMAVDARLQYKIRFITTPALRWQERSFEVLTKIAPLLVSISPD
;
A
#
# COMPACT_ATOMS: atom_id res chain seq x y z
N MET A 1 14.00 -21.98 -18.57
CA MET A 1 12.61 -21.91 -18.08
C MET A 1 12.42 -20.67 -17.21
N ARG A 2 11.36 -19.95 -17.46
CA ARG A 2 11.07 -18.75 -16.68
C ARG A 2 10.36 -19.14 -15.37
N ALA A 3 10.76 -18.51 -14.27
CA ALA A 3 10.08 -18.72 -13.01
C ALA A 3 8.62 -18.24 -13.11
N ALA A 4 7.75 -18.82 -12.32
CA ALA A 4 6.37 -18.34 -12.24
C ALA A 4 6.37 -16.89 -11.78
N PRO A 5 5.49 -16.04 -12.33
CA PRO A 5 5.41 -14.67 -11.87
C PRO A 5 4.96 -14.61 -10.42
N LEU A 6 5.49 -13.61 -9.69
CA LEU A 6 5.04 -13.35 -8.35
C LEU A 6 3.59 -12.86 -8.39
N GLU A 7 2.80 -13.32 -7.43
CA GLU A 7 1.39 -12.96 -7.36
C GLU A 7 1.06 -12.39 -6.00
N LEU A 8 0.15 -11.41 -5.99
CA LEU A 8 -0.42 -10.89 -4.77
C LEU A 8 -1.55 -11.79 -4.30
N THR A 9 -1.54 -12.10 -3.02
CA THR A 9 -2.61 -12.88 -2.42
C THR A 9 -3.63 -11.92 -1.80
N PRO A 10 -4.88 -11.91 -2.29
CA PRO A 10 -5.91 -11.08 -1.66
C PRO A 10 -6.16 -11.50 -0.22
N ILE A 11 -6.64 -10.56 0.58
CA ILE A 11 -7.00 -10.82 1.97
C ILE A 11 -8.51 -10.66 2.09
N SER A 12 -9.17 -11.65 2.68
CA SER A 12 -10.61 -11.61 2.90
C SER A 12 -10.90 -12.07 4.31
N LEU A 13 -11.06 -11.12 5.23
CA LEU A 13 -11.39 -11.33 6.63
C LEU A 13 -12.74 -10.68 6.92
N PRO A 14 -13.43 -11.08 8.00
CA PRO A 14 -14.76 -10.50 8.28
C PRO A 14 -14.79 -8.99 8.36
N ALA A 15 -13.77 -8.37 8.97
CA ALA A 15 -13.76 -6.93 9.21
C ALA A 15 -12.80 -6.16 8.29
N PHE A 16 -11.98 -6.84 7.50
CA PHE A 16 -10.96 -6.20 6.68
C PHE A 16 -10.65 -7.03 5.44
N SER A 17 -10.56 -6.35 4.30
CA SER A 17 -10.21 -7.04 3.06
C SER A 17 -9.25 -6.20 2.23
N ILE A 18 -8.44 -6.88 1.43
CA ILE A 18 -7.59 -6.26 0.43
C ILE A 18 -7.82 -6.99 -0.89
N SER A 19 -8.16 -6.24 -1.92
CA SER A 19 -8.20 -6.73 -3.29
C SER A 19 -7.33 -5.85 -4.16
N HIS A 20 -7.03 -6.28 -5.37
CA HIS A 20 -6.13 -5.52 -6.23
C HIS A 20 -6.46 -5.72 -7.70
N GLN A 21 -5.98 -4.78 -8.51
CA GLN A 21 -5.97 -4.84 -9.96
C GLN A 21 -4.60 -4.37 -10.43
N ALA A 22 -4.12 -4.91 -11.53
CA ALA A 22 -2.81 -4.54 -12.05
C ALA A 22 -2.84 -4.40 -13.57
N ASN A 23 -2.05 -3.48 -14.07
CA ASN A 23 -1.73 -3.38 -15.49
C ASN A 23 -0.21 -3.23 -15.60
N GLU A 24 0.31 -2.95 -16.79
CA GLU A 24 1.76 -2.87 -17.01
C GLU A 24 2.43 -1.72 -16.25
N GLN A 25 1.69 -0.68 -15.89
CA GLN A 25 2.23 0.52 -15.29
C GLN A 25 1.92 0.66 -13.81
N GLN A 26 0.89 -0.04 -13.32
CA GLN A 26 0.30 0.32 -12.04
C GLN A 26 -0.33 -0.88 -11.35
N ILE A 27 -0.22 -0.91 -10.02
CA ILE A 27 -0.99 -1.82 -9.18
C ILE A 27 -1.94 -0.96 -8.36
N ILE A 28 -3.22 -1.28 -8.40
CA ILE A 28 -4.22 -0.63 -7.56
C ILE A 28 -4.61 -1.60 -6.45
N VAL A 29 -4.48 -1.15 -5.21
CA VAL A 29 -4.79 -1.95 -4.03
C VAL A 29 -5.99 -1.32 -3.34
N TYR A 30 -7.06 -2.09 -3.17
CA TYR A 30 -8.28 -1.63 -2.51
C TYR A 30 -8.27 -2.11 -1.07
N LEU A 31 -8.22 -1.16 -0.15
CA LEU A 31 -8.25 -1.44 1.29
C LEU A 31 -9.67 -1.15 1.80
N ARG A 32 -10.30 -2.13 2.44
CA ARG A 32 -11.68 -2.00 2.91
C ARG A 32 -11.85 -2.51 4.32
N GLY A 33 -12.61 -1.77 5.11
CA GLY A 33 -12.99 -2.18 6.45
C GLY A 33 -12.10 -1.61 7.53
N ASN A 34 -11.84 -2.41 8.57
CA ASN A 34 -11.12 -1.98 9.77
C ASN A 34 -9.83 -2.78 9.92
N ALA A 35 -8.71 -2.10 9.71
CA ALA A 35 -7.39 -2.71 9.88
C ALA A 35 -6.92 -2.48 11.31
N ASP A 36 -7.35 -3.35 12.21
CA ASP A 36 -6.99 -3.29 13.63
C ASP A 36 -5.70 -4.07 13.92
N SER A 37 -5.33 -4.18 15.18
CA SER A 37 -4.09 -4.83 15.58
C SER A 37 -4.05 -6.33 15.23
N GLU A 38 -5.21 -6.97 15.11
CA GLU A 38 -5.28 -8.40 14.77
C GLU A 38 -4.85 -8.68 13.34
N VAL A 39 -4.99 -7.70 12.44
CA VAL A 39 -4.60 -7.90 11.04
C VAL A 39 -3.22 -7.33 10.73
N ALA A 40 -2.52 -6.76 11.73
CA ALA A 40 -1.26 -6.07 11.48
C ALA A 40 -0.20 -6.97 10.84
N ASP A 41 -0.05 -8.20 11.32
CA ASP A 41 0.94 -9.13 10.74
C ASP A 41 0.57 -9.53 9.32
N THR A 42 -0.71 -9.81 9.07
CA THR A 42 -1.20 -10.13 7.74
C THR A 42 -1.00 -8.96 6.79
N PHE A 43 -1.26 -7.76 7.25
CA PHE A 43 -1.06 -6.54 6.46
C PHE A 43 0.43 -6.34 6.14
N ALA A 44 1.32 -6.55 7.11
CA ALA A 44 2.76 -6.42 6.91
C ALA A 44 3.26 -7.41 5.85
N LEU A 45 2.79 -8.66 5.90
CA LEU A 45 3.16 -9.67 4.90
C LEU A 45 2.64 -9.30 3.52
N PHE A 46 1.41 -8.76 3.44
CA PHE A 46 0.87 -8.29 2.17
C PHE A 46 1.74 -7.18 1.58
N LEU A 47 2.14 -6.20 2.40
CA LEU A 47 2.98 -5.10 1.92
C LEU A 47 4.33 -5.59 1.41
N GLN A 48 4.91 -6.59 2.08
CA GLN A 48 6.17 -7.19 1.66
C GLN A 48 6.00 -7.87 0.29
N GLN A 49 4.94 -8.64 0.13
CA GLN A 49 4.62 -9.30 -1.13
C GLN A 49 4.36 -8.28 -2.24
N LEU A 50 3.62 -7.22 -1.92
CA LEU A 50 3.31 -6.13 -2.86
C LEU A 50 4.60 -5.48 -3.37
N HIS A 51 5.54 -5.20 -2.48
CA HIS A 51 6.82 -4.63 -2.87
C HIS A 51 7.56 -5.53 -3.85
N ASP A 52 7.65 -6.83 -3.53
CA ASP A 52 8.36 -7.78 -4.38
C ASP A 52 7.70 -7.89 -5.77
N VAL A 53 6.36 -7.92 -5.81
CA VAL A 53 5.62 -7.96 -7.08
C VAL A 53 5.85 -6.68 -7.87
N ALA A 54 5.79 -5.52 -7.22
CA ALA A 54 5.97 -4.23 -7.88
C ALA A 54 7.36 -4.11 -8.51
N ILE A 55 8.40 -4.54 -7.79
CA ILE A 55 9.77 -4.53 -8.30
C ILE A 55 9.92 -5.51 -9.47
N SER A 56 9.41 -6.73 -9.31
CA SER A 56 9.51 -7.76 -10.35
C SER A 56 8.78 -7.38 -11.63
N ALA A 57 7.62 -6.78 -11.51
CA ALA A 57 6.81 -6.34 -12.65
C ALA A 57 7.24 -4.97 -13.20
N LYS A 58 8.15 -4.28 -12.51
CA LYS A 58 8.64 -2.96 -12.90
C LYS A 58 7.52 -1.94 -13.08
N VAL A 59 6.54 -1.97 -12.19
CA VAL A 59 5.45 -1.01 -12.23
C VAL A 59 5.98 0.39 -11.86
N ARG A 60 5.29 1.41 -12.32
CA ARG A 60 5.65 2.80 -12.03
C ARG A 60 4.95 3.36 -10.82
N GLU A 61 3.79 2.81 -10.47
CA GLU A 61 2.98 3.34 -9.38
C GLU A 61 2.22 2.23 -8.68
N VAL A 62 2.14 2.34 -7.35
CA VAL A 62 1.23 1.55 -6.53
C VAL A 62 0.23 2.53 -5.93
N LEU A 63 -1.04 2.29 -6.17
CA LEU A 63 -2.13 3.13 -5.72
C LEU A 63 -2.90 2.41 -4.62
N PHE A 64 -2.97 3.02 -3.44
CA PHE A 64 -3.80 2.49 -2.36
C PHE A 64 -5.11 3.25 -2.33
N ASP A 65 -6.19 2.58 -2.71
CA ASP A 65 -7.53 3.14 -2.62
C ASP A 65 -8.06 2.85 -1.22
N SER A 66 -8.05 3.89 -0.38
CA SER A 66 -8.46 3.77 1.02
C SER A 66 -9.81 4.42 1.30
N ARG A 67 -10.61 4.70 0.26
CA ARG A 67 -11.89 5.38 0.46
C ARG A 67 -12.87 4.58 1.30
N GLU A 68 -12.72 3.25 1.37
CA GLU A 68 -13.55 2.39 2.21
C GLU A 68 -12.75 1.79 3.38
N LEU A 69 -11.62 2.38 3.72
CA LEU A 69 -10.83 1.98 4.88
C LEU A 69 -11.24 2.84 6.05
N TYR A 70 -12.02 2.28 6.96
CA TYR A 70 -12.65 3.04 8.04
C TYR A 70 -11.76 3.21 9.26
N PHE A 71 -10.81 2.31 9.46
CA PHE A 71 -9.90 2.36 10.59
C PHE A 71 -8.55 1.75 10.20
N LEU A 72 -7.47 2.35 10.72
CA LEU A 72 -6.12 1.85 10.50
C LEU A 72 -5.33 2.03 11.79
N THR A 73 -4.98 0.91 12.42
CA THR A 73 -4.22 0.94 13.68
C THR A 73 -2.79 1.45 13.45
N SER A 74 -2.18 1.96 14.52
CA SER A 74 -0.80 2.44 14.46
C SER A 74 0.19 1.36 14.05
N SER A 75 -0.08 0.09 14.39
CA SER A 75 0.77 -1.02 13.95
C SER A 75 0.76 -1.17 12.44
N CYS A 76 -0.41 -0.97 11.80
CA CYS A 76 -0.50 -1.01 10.34
C CYS A 76 0.20 0.20 9.72
N ILE A 77 0.11 1.36 10.35
CA ILE A 77 0.84 2.55 9.88
C ILE A 77 2.35 2.29 9.95
N LYS A 78 2.84 1.66 11.02
CA LYS A 78 4.25 1.27 11.11
C LYS A 78 4.65 0.33 9.97
N SER A 79 3.79 -0.59 9.60
CA SER A 79 4.05 -1.49 8.47
C SER A 79 4.20 -0.71 7.16
N LEU A 80 3.38 0.32 6.96
CA LEU A 80 3.51 1.21 5.80
C LEU A 80 4.83 1.98 5.84
N VAL A 81 5.25 2.45 7.02
CA VAL A 81 6.54 3.13 7.17
C VAL A 81 7.68 2.20 6.77
N VAL A 82 7.65 0.95 7.22
CA VAL A 82 8.67 -0.05 6.86
C VAL A 82 8.68 -0.28 5.36
N ALA A 83 7.51 -0.41 4.76
CA ALA A 83 7.39 -0.61 3.30
C ALA A 83 7.99 0.56 2.52
N ILE A 84 7.71 1.78 2.96
CA ILE A 84 8.23 2.98 2.31
C ILE A 84 9.75 3.06 2.45
N LYS A 85 10.29 2.75 3.63
CA LYS A 85 11.75 2.75 3.83
C LYS A 85 12.43 1.69 2.98
N ARG A 86 11.78 0.53 2.80
CA ARG A 86 12.31 -0.50 1.92
C ARG A 86 12.35 -0.02 0.48
N LEU A 87 11.31 0.68 0.04
CA LEU A 87 11.27 1.28 -1.29
C LEU A 87 12.38 2.31 -1.48
N MET A 88 12.64 3.14 -0.46
CA MET A 88 13.70 4.15 -0.53
C MET A 88 15.09 3.53 -0.68
N ALA A 89 15.27 2.30 -0.22
CA ALA A 89 16.57 1.60 -0.29
C ALA A 89 16.81 0.92 -1.64
N VAL A 90 15.80 0.88 -2.51
CA VAL A 90 15.91 0.26 -3.84
C VAL A 90 16.60 1.22 -4.80
N ASP A 91 17.35 0.68 -5.77
CA ASP A 91 17.93 1.46 -6.87
C ASP A 91 16.87 2.37 -7.49
N ALA A 92 17.21 3.63 -7.72
CA ALA A 92 16.27 4.64 -8.21
C ALA A 92 15.55 4.21 -9.48
N ARG A 93 16.20 3.41 -10.33
CA ARG A 93 15.59 2.92 -11.58
C ARG A 93 14.45 1.95 -11.34
N LEU A 94 14.40 1.32 -10.18
CA LEU A 94 13.38 0.34 -9.82
C LEU A 94 12.33 0.90 -8.86
N GLN A 95 12.52 2.12 -8.36
CA GLN A 95 11.56 2.74 -7.46
C GLN A 95 10.25 3.04 -8.18
N TYR A 96 9.17 2.89 -7.45
CA TYR A 96 7.83 3.22 -7.93
C TYR A 96 7.23 4.29 -7.01
N LYS A 97 6.21 4.98 -7.52
CA LYS A 97 5.50 5.96 -6.71
C LYS A 97 4.41 5.26 -5.92
N ILE A 98 4.11 5.79 -4.74
CA ILE A 98 2.98 5.34 -3.92
C ILE A 98 2.02 6.50 -3.80
N ARG A 99 0.74 6.25 -4.08
CA ARG A 99 -0.29 7.26 -3.97
C ARG A 99 -1.46 6.70 -3.18
N PHE A 100 -1.91 7.45 -2.18
CA PHE A 100 -3.07 7.09 -1.37
C PHE A 100 -4.27 7.89 -1.84
N ILE A 101 -5.33 7.20 -2.27
CA ILE A 101 -6.62 7.85 -2.54
C ILE A 101 -7.37 7.88 -1.22
N THR A 102 -7.73 9.08 -0.78
CA THR A 102 -8.42 9.31 0.49
C THR A 102 -9.81 9.89 0.22
N THR A 103 -10.62 9.95 1.26
CA THR A 103 -11.93 10.59 1.18
C THR A 103 -12.11 11.58 2.33
N PRO A 104 -12.68 12.78 2.05
CA PRO A 104 -12.96 13.76 3.11
C PRO A 104 -13.93 13.24 4.17
N ALA A 105 -14.75 12.25 3.83
CA ALA A 105 -15.69 11.63 4.77
C ALA A 105 -14.97 10.97 5.95
N LEU A 106 -13.72 10.54 5.75
CA LEU A 106 -12.90 9.91 6.79
C LEU A 106 -11.73 10.84 7.12
N ARG A 107 -11.98 11.77 8.03
CA ARG A 107 -11.04 12.86 8.32
C ARG A 107 -9.67 12.40 8.82
N TRP A 108 -9.60 11.24 9.45
CA TRP A 108 -8.33 10.72 9.98
C TRP A 108 -7.34 10.37 8.88
N GLN A 109 -7.82 10.05 7.68
CA GLN A 109 -6.97 9.53 6.61
C GLN A 109 -5.88 10.50 6.18
N GLU A 110 -6.27 11.72 5.88
CA GLU A 110 -5.33 12.71 5.39
C GLU A 110 -4.20 12.96 6.39
N ARG A 111 -4.57 13.11 7.67
CA ARG A 111 -3.60 13.34 8.73
C ARG A 111 -2.64 12.16 8.91
N SER A 112 -3.17 10.94 8.89
CA SER A 112 -2.35 9.75 9.08
C SER A 112 -1.41 9.51 7.91
N PHE A 113 -1.90 9.67 6.68
CA PHE A 113 -1.08 9.44 5.50
C PHE A 113 -0.10 10.57 5.23
N GLU A 114 -0.38 11.78 5.69
CA GLU A 114 0.52 12.92 5.55
C GLU A 114 1.88 12.62 6.18
N VAL A 115 1.90 11.92 7.31
CA VAL A 115 3.14 11.50 7.96
C VAL A 115 4.00 10.68 6.98
N LEU A 116 3.36 9.82 6.21
CA LEU A 116 4.06 8.98 5.23
C LEU A 116 4.64 9.80 4.08
N THR A 117 3.96 10.84 3.66
CA THR A 117 4.47 11.72 2.60
C THR A 117 5.71 12.48 3.05
N LYS A 118 5.83 12.75 4.34
CA LYS A 118 6.99 13.47 4.89
C LYS A 118 8.23 12.58 4.94
N ILE A 119 8.05 11.27 5.05
CA ILE A 119 9.17 10.32 5.05
C ILE A 119 9.82 10.26 3.67
N ALA A 120 9.02 10.25 2.61
CA ALA A 120 9.51 10.14 1.24
C ALA A 120 8.69 11.04 0.31
N PRO A 121 8.88 12.37 0.39
CA PRO A 121 8.03 13.32 -0.34
C PRO A 121 8.09 13.18 -1.86
N LEU A 122 9.16 12.60 -2.40
CA LEU A 122 9.28 12.39 -3.84
C LEU A 122 8.62 11.09 -4.30
N LEU A 123 8.31 10.18 -3.37
CA LEU A 123 7.76 8.86 -3.71
C LEU A 123 6.31 8.70 -3.28
N VAL A 124 5.90 9.37 -2.22
CA VAL A 124 4.58 9.18 -1.61
C VAL A 124 3.73 10.44 -1.75
N SER A 125 2.51 10.29 -2.22
CA SER A 125 1.56 11.40 -2.35
C SER A 125 0.16 10.97 -1.92
N ILE A 126 -0.69 11.96 -1.70
CA ILE A 126 -2.10 11.77 -1.34
C ILE A 126 -2.95 12.45 -2.41
N SER A 127 -3.97 11.74 -2.88
CA SER A 127 -4.95 12.27 -3.82
C SER A 127 -6.32 12.21 -3.16
N PRO A 128 -6.84 13.32 -2.65
CA PRO A 128 -8.21 13.36 -2.12
C PRO A 128 -9.20 13.13 -3.25
N ASP A 129 -10.26 12.40 -2.94
CA ASP A 129 -11.30 12.11 -3.92
C ASP A 129 -12.44 13.11 -3.78
#